data_0fac1db875e114a3f87cd794dfa79dce
#
_entry.id   0fac1db875e114a3f87cd794dfa79dce
#
_cell.length_a   1.000
_cell.length_b   1.000
_cell.length_c   1.000
_cell.angle_alpha   90.00
_cell.angle_beta   90.00
_cell.angle_gamma   90.00
#
_symmetry.space_group_name_H-M   'P 1'
#
loop_
_entity.id
_entity.type
_entity.pdbx_description
1 polymer ?
#
loop_
_entity_poly.entity_id
_entity_poly.type
_entity_poly.pdbx_seq_one_letter_code
_entity_poly.pdbx_strand_id
1 'polypeptide(L)'
;MNKNSKEIRCSFCGAGKQDSLMLIAGLDAHICDKCVNQANEILAEELKVRKVKTSPSAPSMLKPFEIKTHLDQYVIGQDDAKKILSVAVYNHYKRLNQRIDKDEVEIEKSNIIMVGETGTGKTLLAKTLAKVLNVPFCICDATVLTEAGYVGEDVESILTRLLQSADYDVTLAEKGIVYIDEVDKIARKSDNASITRDVSGEGVQQALLKILEGTMVNVPPQGGRKHPDQKMITVNTSNILFICGGAFDGIERKIANRLRTQTVGYKLKGNDGEVDMQNLYKYITPQDLKSFGLIPELIGRLPVLTYLNPLDREALHNILTEPKNSLLKQYKKLFEYEGVKLDFDEDVLEFIVDKAMEFKLGARGLRSICEAIMIDAMFEFPSKKDAKKLNITLDYAREKFEKSDLKKLKVA
;
A
#
# COMPACT_ATOMS: atom_id res chain seq x y z
N MET A 1 55.76 49.09 -30.73
CA MET A 1 54.32 48.87 -30.70
C MET A 1 54.11 47.46 -30.22
N ASN A 2 53.91 47.27 -28.89
CA ASN A 2 53.66 45.99 -28.29
C ASN A 2 52.17 45.83 -28.17
N LYS A 3 51.56 44.93 -28.99
CA LYS A 3 50.21 44.47 -28.80
C LYS A 3 50.23 43.36 -27.74
N ASN A 4 49.91 43.72 -26.48
CA ASN A 4 49.55 42.74 -25.45
C ASN A 4 48.27 41.95 -25.93
N SER A 5 48.44 40.80 -26.50
CA SER A 5 47.37 39.83 -26.64
C SER A 5 47.04 39.32 -25.23
N LYS A 6 45.98 39.84 -24.62
CA LYS A 6 45.46 39.27 -23.37
C LYS A 6 45.12 37.78 -23.65
N GLU A 7 45.90 36.88 -23.05
CA GLU A 7 45.57 35.42 -23.09
C GLU A 7 44.17 35.23 -22.54
N ILE A 8 43.33 34.59 -23.35
CA ILE A 8 41.95 34.28 -22.96
C ILE A 8 42.01 33.13 -21.93
N ARG A 9 41.54 33.41 -20.72
CA ARG A 9 41.53 32.47 -19.58
C ARG A 9 40.11 32.31 -19.02
N CYS A 10 39.85 31.14 -18.41
CA CYS A 10 38.60 30.92 -17.69
C CYS A 10 38.45 31.88 -16.51
N SER A 11 37.38 32.64 -16.45
CA SER A 11 37.10 33.61 -15.39
C SER A 11 36.79 32.98 -14.02
N PHE A 12 36.54 31.67 -13.98
CA PHE A 12 36.22 30.91 -12.76
C PHE A 12 37.48 30.26 -12.14
N CYS A 13 38.26 29.53 -12.93
CA CYS A 13 39.42 28.78 -12.40
C CYS A 13 40.77 29.28 -12.93
N GLY A 14 40.79 30.25 -13.84
CA GLY A 14 42.03 30.81 -14.39
C GLY A 14 42.73 29.96 -15.47
N ALA A 15 42.19 28.76 -15.79
CA ALA A 15 42.80 27.87 -16.79
C ALA A 15 42.86 28.52 -18.18
N GLY A 16 43.99 28.35 -18.86
CA GLY A 16 44.19 28.83 -20.22
C GLY A 16 43.55 27.92 -21.27
N LYS A 17 43.58 28.39 -22.52
CA LYS A 17 43.04 27.61 -23.67
C LYS A 17 43.79 26.27 -23.88
N GLN A 18 45.03 26.15 -23.38
CA GLN A 18 45.83 24.91 -23.48
C GLN A 18 45.46 23.86 -22.41
N ASP A 19 44.86 24.31 -21.28
CA ASP A 19 44.53 23.47 -20.11
C ASP A 19 43.06 23.02 -20.08
N SER A 20 42.25 23.43 -21.08
CA SER A 20 40.83 23.13 -21.20
C SER A 20 40.50 22.63 -22.60
N LEU A 21 39.53 21.70 -22.71
CA LEU A 21 39.04 21.20 -23.99
C LEU A 21 38.33 22.31 -24.79
N MET A 22 37.60 23.16 -24.08
CA MET A 22 36.85 24.27 -24.67
C MET A 22 36.68 25.41 -23.71
N LEU A 23 36.79 26.67 -24.23
CA LEU A 23 36.44 27.89 -23.52
C LEU A 23 35.21 28.50 -24.18
N ILE A 24 34.14 28.63 -23.41
CA ILE A 24 32.89 29.27 -23.84
C ILE A 24 32.99 30.75 -23.52
N ALA A 25 32.82 31.59 -24.52
CA ALA A 25 32.90 33.05 -24.36
C ALA A 25 31.53 33.62 -24.00
N GLY A 26 31.47 34.44 -22.94
CA GLY A 26 30.33 35.30 -22.61
C GLY A 26 30.62 36.76 -23.05
N LEU A 27 29.78 37.71 -22.60
CA LEU A 27 29.94 39.13 -22.94
C LEU A 27 31.28 39.71 -22.44
N ASP A 28 31.64 39.44 -21.17
CA ASP A 28 32.87 39.95 -20.52
C ASP A 28 33.62 38.85 -19.74
N ALA A 29 33.30 37.58 -19.95
CA ALA A 29 33.85 36.46 -19.19
C ALA A 29 33.98 35.21 -20.08
N HIS A 30 34.88 34.28 -19.68
CA HIS A 30 35.03 32.99 -20.31
C HIS A 30 34.91 31.90 -19.25
N ILE A 31 34.29 30.75 -19.61
CA ILE A 31 34.18 29.60 -18.75
C ILE A 31 34.70 28.35 -19.46
N CYS A 32 35.48 27.50 -18.77
CA CYS A 32 36.00 26.27 -19.34
C CYS A 32 35.01 25.11 -19.12
N ASP A 33 35.15 24.03 -19.91
CA ASP A 33 34.40 22.79 -19.84
C ASP A 33 34.37 22.19 -18.44
N LYS A 34 35.49 22.22 -17.70
CA LYS A 34 35.54 21.68 -16.32
C LYS A 34 34.67 22.50 -15.37
N CYS A 35 34.73 23.84 -15.45
CA CYS A 35 33.87 24.69 -14.61
C CYS A 35 32.39 24.63 -14.98
N VAL A 36 32.05 24.39 -16.23
CA VAL A 36 30.66 24.15 -16.68
C VAL A 36 30.14 22.86 -16.07
N ASN A 37 30.93 21.78 -16.10
CA ASN A 37 30.51 20.51 -15.50
C ASN A 37 30.33 20.63 -13.98
N GLN A 38 31.27 21.25 -13.30
CA GLN A 38 31.20 21.50 -11.85
C GLN A 38 30.00 22.38 -11.48
N ALA A 39 29.72 23.43 -12.25
CA ALA A 39 28.54 24.28 -12.06
C ALA A 39 27.24 23.49 -12.29
N ASN A 40 27.22 22.58 -13.26
CA ASN A 40 26.07 21.72 -13.55
C ASN A 40 25.82 20.69 -12.44
N GLU A 41 26.88 20.13 -11.85
CA GLU A 41 26.78 19.24 -10.66
C GLU A 41 26.21 19.99 -9.46
N ILE A 42 26.76 21.18 -9.15
CA ILE A 42 26.24 22.02 -8.04
C ILE A 42 24.80 22.42 -8.28
N LEU A 43 24.44 22.83 -9.51
CA LEU A 43 23.06 23.14 -9.87
C LEU A 43 22.14 21.91 -9.75
N ALA A 44 22.63 20.72 -10.14
CA ALA A 44 21.88 19.49 -10.00
C ALA A 44 21.64 19.10 -8.54
N GLU A 45 22.62 19.32 -7.66
CA GLU A 45 22.48 19.13 -6.21
C GLU A 45 21.54 20.17 -5.59
N GLU A 46 21.73 21.46 -5.90
CA GLU A 46 20.86 22.54 -5.44
C GLU A 46 19.43 22.39 -5.95
N LEU A 47 19.24 21.96 -7.19
CA LEU A 47 17.90 21.68 -7.76
C LEU A 47 17.26 20.42 -7.15
N LYS A 48 18.03 19.41 -6.74
CA LYS A 48 17.53 18.31 -5.91
C LYS A 48 17.07 18.83 -4.55
N VAL A 49 17.88 19.67 -3.89
CA VAL A 49 17.54 20.31 -2.62
C VAL A 49 16.37 21.29 -2.76
N ARG A 50 16.27 22.03 -3.88
CA ARG A 50 15.13 22.94 -4.16
C ARG A 50 13.88 22.20 -4.60
N LYS A 51 13.98 21.07 -5.32
CA LYS A 51 12.81 20.21 -5.60
C LYS A 51 12.22 19.60 -4.33
N VAL A 52 13.03 19.46 -3.27
CA VAL A 52 12.55 19.12 -1.93
C VAL A 52 11.90 20.33 -1.24
N LYS A 53 12.28 21.57 -1.60
CA LYS A 53 11.75 22.83 -1.00
C LYS A 53 10.67 23.54 -1.83
N THR A 54 10.53 23.23 -3.11
CA THR A 54 9.33 23.64 -3.84
C THR A 54 8.21 22.75 -3.35
N SER A 55 7.22 23.35 -2.70
CA SER A 55 5.99 22.72 -2.24
C SER A 55 5.63 21.57 -3.16
N PRO A 56 5.42 20.34 -2.64
CA PRO A 56 4.95 19.25 -3.47
C PRO A 56 3.74 19.80 -4.22
N SER A 57 3.81 19.80 -5.55
CA SER A 57 2.64 20.11 -6.38
C SER A 57 1.51 19.32 -5.76
N ALA A 58 0.40 20.02 -5.44
CA ALA A 58 -0.78 19.36 -4.91
C ALA A 58 -0.96 18.06 -5.67
N PRO A 59 -1.14 16.92 -5.00
CA PRO A 59 -1.20 15.62 -5.65
C PRO A 59 -2.11 15.78 -6.87
N SER A 60 -1.61 15.37 -8.04
CA SER A 60 -2.35 15.55 -9.30
C SER A 60 -3.74 14.96 -9.05
N MET A 61 -4.76 15.79 -9.11
CA MET A 61 -6.11 15.41 -8.67
C MET A 61 -6.72 14.52 -9.75
N LEU A 62 -6.23 13.27 -9.81
CA LEU A 62 -6.76 12.25 -10.70
C LEU A 62 -8.24 12.05 -10.41
N LYS A 63 -9.05 12.02 -11.45
CA LYS A 63 -10.48 11.73 -11.32
C LYS A 63 -10.72 10.28 -10.87
N PRO A 64 -11.84 9.97 -10.23
CA PRO A 64 -12.13 8.61 -9.74
C PRO A 64 -12.00 7.53 -10.80
N PHE A 65 -12.39 7.82 -12.04
CA PHE A 65 -12.26 6.90 -13.16
C PHE A 65 -10.78 6.61 -13.50
N GLU A 66 -9.93 7.64 -13.48
CA GLU A 66 -8.49 7.48 -13.74
C GLU A 66 -7.82 6.68 -12.64
N ILE A 67 -8.17 6.95 -11.36
CA ILE A 67 -7.68 6.16 -10.22
C ILE A 67 -8.08 4.70 -10.38
N LYS A 68 -9.35 4.41 -10.69
CA LYS A 68 -9.82 3.05 -10.94
C LYS A 68 -9.05 2.37 -12.08
N THR A 69 -8.86 3.06 -13.21
CA THR A 69 -8.11 2.54 -14.36
C THR A 69 -6.66 2.18 -13.98
N HIS A 70 -6.03 2.97 -13.11
CA HIS A 70 -4.71 2.63 -12.58
C HIS A 70 -4.75 1.40 -11.66
N LEU A 71 -5.76 1.28 -10.80
CA LEU A 71 -5.93 0.11 -9.93
C LEU A 71 -6.16 -1.17 -10.74
N ASP A 72 -6.92 -1.10 -11.84
CA ASP A 72 -7.22 -2.22 -12.75
C ASP A 72 -5.94 -2.82 -13.36
N GLN A 73 -4.86 -2.03 -13.51
CA GLN A 73 -3.59 -2.53 -14.01
C GLN A 73 -2.82 -3.43 -13.03
N TYR A 74 -3.15 -3.39 -11.74
CA TYR A 74 -2.42 -4.10 -10.68
C TYR A 74 -3.27 -5.09 -9.90
N VAL A 75 -4.57 -4.87 -9.82
CA VAL A 75 -5.51 -5.69 -9.02
C VAL A 75 -6.59 -6.25 -9.93
N ILE A 76 -6.76 -7.56 -9.92
CA ILE A 76 -7.79 -8.26 -10.69
C ILE A 76 -9.11 -8.24 -9.93
N GLY A 77 -10.21 -8.06 -10.65
CA GLY A 77 -11.55 -8.01 -10.06
C GLY A 77 -11.74 -6.87 -9.06
N GLN A 78 -12.55 -7.08 -8.03
CA GLN A 78 -12.79 -6.13 -6.93
C GLN A 78 -13.36 -4.77 -7.39
N ASP A 79 -14.22 -4.76 -8.40
CA ASP A 79 -14.70 -3.54 -9.05
C ASP A 79 -15.43 -2.58 -8.13
N ASP A 80 -16.28 -3.11 -7.25
CA ASP A 80 -17.02 -2.30 -6.27
C ASP A 80 -16.06 -1.64 -5.27
N ALA A 81 -15.11 -2.41 -4.73
CA ALA A 81 -14.09 -1.87 -3.81
C ALA A 81 -13.25 -0.79 -4.49
N LYS A 82 -12.76 -1.03 -5.70
CA LYS A 82 -11.99 -0.04 -6.48
C LYS A 82 -12.77 1.23 -6.74
N LYS A 83 -14.05 1.12 -7.10
CA LYS A 83 -14.95 2.27 -7.33
C LYS A 83 -15.12 3.09 -6.06
N ILE A 84 -15.48 2.44 -4.94
CA ILE A 84 -15.68 3.10 -3.64
C ILE A 84 -14.38 3.78 -3.19
N LEU A 85 -13.25 3.07 -3.23
CA LEU A 85 -11.94 3.61 -2.86
C LEU A 85 -11.53 4.81 -3.72
N SER A 86 -11.74 4.73 -5.04
CA SER A 86 -11.39 5.81 -5.96
C SER A 86 -12.19 7.09 -5.66
N VAL A 87 -13.48 6.95 -5.35
CA VAL A 87 -14.33 8.08 -4.97
C VAL A 87 -13.95 8.65 -3.62
N ALA A 88 -13.75 7.78 -2.61
CA ALA A 88 -13.40 8.20 -1.26
C ALA A 88 -12.08 8.97 -1.22
N VAL A 89 -11.06 8.45 -1.90
CA VAL A 89 -9.74 9.07 -1.99
C VAL A 89 -9.81 10.40 -2.76
N TYR A 90 -10.52 10.45 -3.88
CA TYR A 90 -10.74 11.69 -4.62
C TYR A 90 -11.40 12.77 -3.75
N ASN A 91 -12.46 12.41 -3.01
CA ASN A 91 -13.16 13.33 -2.11
C ASN A 91 -12.24 13.80 -0.97
N HIS A 92 -11.42 12.92 -0.41
CA HIS A 92 -10.44 13.27 0.61
C HIS A 92 -9.47 14.34 0.12
N TYR A 93 -8.81 14.15 -1.03
CA TYR A 93 -7.87 15.14 -1.57
C TYR A 93 -8.57 16.41 -2.09
N LYS A 94 -9.82 16.31 -2.55
CA LYS A 94 -10.65 17.48 -2.87
C LYS A 94 -10.91 18.33 -1.64
N ARG A 95 -11.23 17.70 -0.49
CA ARG A 95 -11.37 18.37 0.79
C ARG A 95 -10.10 19.13 1.19
N LEU A 96 -8.92 18.52 1.04
CA LEU A 96 -7.63 19.15 1.37
C LEU A 96 -7.34 20.40 0.53
N ASN A 97 -7.89 20.46 -0.66
CA ASN A 97 -7.72 21.60 -1.59
C ASN A 97 -8.85 22.64 -1.49
N GLN A 98 -9.88 22.39 -0.67
CA GLN A 98 -10.97 23.32 -0.47
C GLN A 98 -10.46 24.56 0.28
N ARG A 99 -10.71 25.76 -0.27
CA ARG A 99 -10.57 27.01 0.47
C ARG A 99 -11.85 27.21 1.25
N ILE A 100 -11.77 27.17 2.56
CA ILE A 100 -12.94 27.38 3.43
C ILE A 100 -13.22 28.88 3.49
N ASP A 101 -14.21 29.35 2.74
CA ASP A 101 -14.83 30.64 2.97
C ASP A 101 -15.84 30.48 4.11
N LYS A 102 -16.08 31.57 4.89
CA LYS A 102 -16.82 31.53 6.15
C LYS A 102 -18.27 31.01 6.08
N ASP A 103 -18.82 30.91 4.87
CA ASP A 103 -20.21 30.49 4.60
C ASP A 103 -20.30 29.18 3.80
N GLU A 104 -19.22 28.44 3.61
CA GLU A 104 -19.20 27.18 2.85
C GLU A 104 -19.39 25.93 3.75
N VAL A 105 -19.98 24.90 3.15
CA VAL A 105 -20.17 23.60 3.79
C VAL A 105 -18.81 22.95 4.03
N GLU A 106 -18.51 22.62 5.28
CA GLU A 106 -17.31 21.86 5.65
C GLU A 106 -17.49 20.37 5.31
N ILE A 107 -16.56 19.83 4.52
CA ILE A 107 -16.56 18.40 4.17
C ILE A 107 -15.82 17.63 5.27
N GLU A 108 -16.51 16.70 5.91
CA GLU A 108 -15.95 15.88 6.97
C GLU A 108 -14.90 14.87 6.44
N LYS A 109 -14.00 14.48 7.34
CA LYS A 109 -13.00 13.44 7.07
C LYS A 109 -13.65 12.07 6.92
N SER A 110 -13.32 11.35 5.85
CA SER A 110 -13.90 10.05 5.52
C SER A 110 -12.82 8.98 5.48
N ASN A 111 -12.50 8.39 6.65
CA ASN A 111 -11.62 7.22 6.69
C ASN A 111 -12.37 5.98 6.19
N ILE A 112 -11.62 4.95 5.80
CA ILE A 112 -12.12 3.80 5.05
C ILE A 112 -11.90 2.53 5.85
N ILE A 113 -12.87 1.61 5.82
CA ILE A 113 -12.70 0.24 6.28
C ILE A 113 -12.95 -0.74 5.14
N MET A 114 -12.01 -1.67 4.95
CA MET A 114 -12.05 -2.74 3.94
C MET A 114 -12.20 -4.09 4.62
N VAL A 115 -13.24 -4.81 4.28
CA VAL A 115 -13.53 -6.15 4.81
C VAL A 115 -13.36 -7.19 3.71
N GLY A 116 -12.76 -8.34 4.02
CA GLY A 116 -12.62 -9.43 3.06
C GLY A 116 -11.54 -10.42 3.48
N GLU A 117 -11.63 -11.63 3.00
CA GLU A 117 -10.73 -12.72 3.34
C GLU A 117 -9.24 -12.37 3.18
N THR A 118 -8.39 -13.10 3.89
CA THR A 118 -6.93 -12.98 3.73
C THR A 118 -6.53 -13.33 2.29
N GLY A 119 -5.65 -12.51 1.70
CA GLY A 119 -5.17 -12.74 0.32
C GLY A 119 -6.03 -12.13 -0.78
N THR A 120 -7.16 -11.47 -0.49
CA THR A 120 -8.03 -10.82 -1.50
C THR A 120 -7.49 -9.51 -2.08
N GLY A 121 -6.37 -8.97 -1.54
CA GLY A 121 -5.71 -7.80 -2.11
C GLY A 121 -5.91 -6.49 -1.35
N LYS A 122 -6.43 -6.48 -0.11
CA LYS A 122 -6.64 -5.26 0.70
C LYS A 122 -5.40 -4.37 0.78
N THR A 123 -4.29 -4.92 1.25
CA THR A 123 -3.01 -4.21 1.39
C THR A 123 -2.46 -3.75 0.05
N LEU A 124 -2.64 -4.55 -1.02
CA LEU A 124 -2.20 -4.19 -2.38
C LEU A 124 -2.98 -3.00 -2.92
N LEU A 125 -4.30 -2.95 -2.71
CA LEU A 125 -5.14 -1.81 -3.09
C LEU A 125 -4.67 -0.52 -2.41
N ALA A 126 -4.49 -0.52 -1.08
CA ALA A 126 -4.04 0.65 -0.34
C ALA A 126 -2.64 1.13 -0.80
N LYS A 127 -1.70 0.20 -0.98
CA LYS A 127 -0.34 0.51 -1.48
C LYS A 127 -0.35 1.07 -2.90
N THR A 128 -1.19 0.50 -3.77
CA THR A 128 -1.30 0.96 -5.16
C THR A 128 -1.93 2.35 -5.23
N LEU A 129 -2.96 2.63 -4.42
CA LEU A 129 -3.55 3.97 -4.29
C LEU A 129 -2.50 5.01 -3.90
N ALA A 130 -1.74 4.76 -2.84
CA ALA A 130 -0.71 5.71 -2.39
C ALA A 130 0.36 5.95 -3.46
N LYS A 131 0.74 4.90 -4.20
CA LYS A 131 1.71 4.99 -5.32
C LYS A 131 1.16 5.83 -6.47
N VAL A 132 -0.11 5.64 -6.85
CA VAL A 132 -0.77 6.38 -7.94
C VAL A 132 -0.89 7.87 -7.60
N LEU A 133 -1.17 8.17 -6.36
CA LEU A 133 -1.31 9.54 -5.86
C LEU A 133 0.04 10.20 -5.52
N ASN A 134 1.12 9.42 -5.51
CA ASN A 134 2.46 9.87 -5.13
C ASN A 134 2.51 10.57 -3.77
N VAL A 135 1.91 9.93 -2.76
CA VAL A 135 1.85 10.42 -1.38
C VAL A 135 2.59 9.49 -0.42
N PRO A 136 3.08 9.99 0.74
CA PRO A 136 3.65 9.15 1.78
C PRO A 136 2.69 8.05 2.21
N PHE A 137 3.24 6.86 2.44
CA PHE A 137 2.46 5.69 2.78
C PHE A 137 3.16 4.86 3.85
N CYS A 138 2.42 4.50 4.89
CA CYS A 138 2.90 3.51 5.85
C CYS A 138 1.86 2.42 6.09
N ILE A 139 2.36 1.25 6.47
CA ILE A 139 1.56 0.09 6.88
C ILE A 139 1.83 -0.17 8.35
N CYS A 140 0.77 -0.39 9.10
CA CYS A 140 0.82 -0.82 10.49
C CYS A 140 -0.10 -2.03 10.68
N ASP A 141 0.37 -3.00 11.42
CA ASP A 141 -0.42 -4.13 11.87
C ASP A 141 -1.07 -3.76 13.22
N ALA A 142 -2.39 -3.89 13.32
CA ALA A 142 -3.12 -3.54 14.55
C ALA A 142 -2.77 -4.47 15.71
N THR A 143 -2.28 -5.68 15.45
CA THR A 143 -1.95 -6.68 16.48
C THR A 143 -0.70 -6.34 17.29
N VAL A 144 0.21 -5.51 16.75
CA VAL A 144 1.42 -5.07 17.47
C VAL A 144 1.18 -3.84 18.33
N LEU A 145 0.01 -3.19 18.16
CA LEU A 145 -0.35 -1.98 18.89
C LEU A 145 -0.86 -2.29 20.29
N THR A 146 -0.50 -1.44 21.24
CA THR A 146 -0.95 -1.52 22.62
C THR A 146 -1.42 -0.16 23.13
N GLU A 147 -2.20 -0.16 24.21
CA GLU A 147 -2.52 1.08 24.94
C GLU A 147 -1.22 1.68 25.53
N ALA A 148 -1.09 3.00 25.49
CA ALA A 148 0.09 3.72 25.98
C ALA A 148 0.47 3.32 27.40
N GLY A 149 1.75 2.97 27.60
CA GLY A 149 2.30 2.55 28.89
C GLY A 149 2.37 1.04 29.10
N TYR A 150 1.93 0.22 28.18
CA TYR A 150 2.07 -1.24 28.21
C TYR A 150 3.18 -1.73 27.27
N VAL A 151 3.49 -3.04 27.34
CA VAL A 151 4.51 -3.65 26.48
C VAL A 151 3.93 -3.83 25.07
N GLY A 152 4.50 -3.13 24.10
CA GLY A 152 4.11 -3.13 22.69
C GLY A 152 4.43 -1.78 22.04
N GLU A 153 3.92 -1.56 20.85
CA GLU A 153 4.06 -0.28 20.17
C GLU A 153 2.88 0.64 20.50
N ASP A 154 3.18 1.85 20.92
CA ASP A 154 2.15 2.89 21.08
C ASP A 154 1.50 3.22 19.72
N VAL A 155 0.21 3.55 19.73
CA VAL A 155 -0.54 3.90 18.51
C VAL A 155 0.11 5.09 17.77
N GLU A 156 0.76 6.02 18.50
CA GLU A 156 1.49 7.13 17.90
C GLU A 156 2.72 6.71 17.06
N SER A 157 3.23 5.47 17.23
CA SER A 157 4.33 4.92 16.42
C SER A 157 3.98 4.85 14.92
N ILE A 158 2.69 4.74 14.60
CA ILE A 158 2.16 4.80 13.23
C ILE A 158 2.61 6.10 12.55
N LEU A 159 2.52 7.23 13.26
CA LEU A 159 2.88 8.53 12.72
C LEU A 159 4.39 8.68 12.55
N THR A 160 5.20 8.02 13.40
CA THR A 160 6.66 7.96 13.21
C THR A 160 7.01 7.27 11.88
N ARG A 161 6.36 6.14 11.60
CA ARG A 161 6.56 5.41 10.32
C ARG A 161 6.12 6.26 9.11
N LEU A 162 5.03 7.01 9.25
CA LEU A 162 4.57 7.91 8.20
C LEU A 162 5.55 9.06 7.98
N LEU A 163 6.07 9.67 9.04
CA LEU A 163 7.13 10.70 8.97
C LEU A 163 8.39 10.17 8.29
N GLN A 164 8.84 8.96 8.62
CA GLN A 164 9.97 8.31 7.97
C GLN A 164 9.74 8.14 6.46
N SER A 165 8.51 7.74 6.04
CA SER A 165 8.17 7.60 4.62
C SER A 165 8.09 8.95 3.87
N ALA A 166 8.03 10.05 4.60
CA ALA A 166 8.02 11.43 4.09
C ALA A 166 9.36 12.14 4.30
N ASP A 167 10.46 11.41 4.57
CA ASP A 167 11.77 11.98 4.89
C ASP A 167 11.71 13.07 5.99
N TYR A 168 10.84 12.89 6.97
CA TYR A 168 10.54 13.81 8.08
C TYR A 168 9.97 15.17 7.67
N ASP A 169 9.48 15.30 6.44
CA ASP A 169 8.67 16.47 6.05
C ASP A 169 7.25 16.33 6.62
N VAL A 170 6.98 17.11 7.66
CA VAL A 170 5.69 17.11 8.37
C VAL A 170 4.54 17.47 7.42
N THR A 171 4.72 18.49 6.57
CA THR A 171 3.71 18.98 5.65
C THR A 171 3.31 17.92 4.61
N LEU A 172 4.29 17.12 4.19
CA LEU A 172 4.07 16.01 3.28
C LEU A 172 3.44 14.83 4.00
N ALA A 173 3.91 14.48 5.21
CA ALA A 173 3.36 13.40 6.03
C ALA A 173 1.89 13.61 6.36
N GLU A 174 1.47 14.84 6.68
CA GLU A 174 0.08 15.20 6.99
C GLU A 174 -0.89 15.00 5.80
N LYS A 175 -0.40 14.82 4.59
CA LYS A 175 -1.18 14.48 3.38
C LYS A 175 -1.06 13.02 2.98
N GLY A 176 -0.42 12.21 3.81
CA GLY A 176 -0.15 10.80 3.56
C GLY A 176 -1.35 9.90 3.77
N ILE A 177 -1.13 8.63 3.47
CA ILE A 177 -2.08 7.53 3.68
C ILE A 177 -1.47 6.55 4.69
N VAL A 178 -2.24 6.21 5.71
CA VAL A 178 -1.93 5.16 6.68
C VAL A 178 -2.84 3.96 6.42
N TYR A 179 -2.25 2.80 6.24
CA TYR A 179 -2.99 1.55 6.17
C TYR A 179 -2.80 0.76 7.46
N ILE A 180 -3.90 0.50 8.18
CA ILE A 180 -3.93 -0.31 9.40
C ILE A 180 -4.48 -1.68 9.03
N ASP A 181 -3.61 -2.70 9.02
CA ASP A 181 -4.01 -4.08 8.71
C ASP A 181 -4.48 -4.81 9.98
N GLU A 182 -5.22 -5.89 9.80
CA GLU A 182 -5.70 -6.80 10.84
C GLU A 182 -6.53 -6.11 11.95
N VAL A 183 -7.31 -5.08 11.59
CA VAL A 183 -8.14 -4.34 12.55
C VAL A 183 -9.22 -5.22 13.22
N ASP A 184 -9.58 -6.35 12.60
CA ASP A 184 -10.48 -7.35 13.19
C ASP A 184 -9.88 -8.06 14.42
N LYS A 185 -8.55 -8.09 14.55
CA LYS A 185 -7.87 -8.78 15.66
C LYS A 185 -7.92 -7.99 16.97
N ILE A 186 -8.15 -6.67 16.90
CA ILE A 186 -8.39 -5.82 18.07
C ILE A 186 -9.87 -5.73 18.46
N ALA A 187 -10.75 -6.50 17.80
CA ALA A 187 -12.16 -6.59 18.17
C ALA A 187 -12.32 -7.28 19.53
N ARG A 188 -13.29 -6.81 20.33
CA ARG A 188 -13.66 -7.46 21.60
C ARG A 188 -14.06 -8.91 21.37
N LYS A 189 -13.46 -9.83 22.11
CA LYS A 189 -13.93 -11.21 22.20
C LYS A 189 -15.05 -11.27 23.25
N SER A 190 -16.25 -11.61 22.82
CA SER A 190 -17.48 -11.53 23.61
C SER A 190 -17.57 -12.46 24.85
N ASP A 191 -16.60 -13.35 25.07
CA ASP A 191 -16.71 -14.43 26.05
C ASP A 191 -15.90 -14.24 27.34
N ASN A 192 -15.16 -13.16 27.51
CA ASN A 192 -14.46 -12.88 28.74
C ASN A 192 -15.05 -11.64 29.43
N ALA A 193 -16.05 -11.84 30.30
CA ALA A 193 -16.43 -10.89 31.34
C ALA A 193 -15.34 -10.78 32.44
N SER A 194 -14.08 -10.78 32.03
CA SER A 194 -12.95 -10.53 32.93
C SER A 194 -12.95 -9.06 33.30
N ILE A 195 -12.94 -8.79 34.60
CA ILE A 195 -12.89 -7.45 35.21
C ILE A 195 -11.57 -6.72 34.87
N THR A 196 -10.64 -7.38 34.19
CA THR A 196 -9.36 -6.81 33.76
C THR A 196 -9.55 -6.00 32.48
N ARG A 197 -9.05 -4.77 32.48
CA ARG A 197 -9.04 -3.85 31.33
C ARG A 197 -8.37 -4.54 30.14
N ASP A 198 -9.07 -4.61 29.01
CA ASP A 198 -8.54 -5.18 27.77
C ASP A 198 -7.62 -4.16 27.07
N VAL A 199 -6.34 -4.26 27.37
CA VAL A 199 -5.30 -3.34 26.88
C VAL A 199 -4.87 -3.63 25.44
N SER A 200 -5.22 -4.79 24.90
CA SER A 200 -4.87 -5.25 23.56
C SER A 200 -6.03 -5.15 22.55
N GLY A 201 -7.25 -5.04 23.03
CA GLY A 201 -8.45 -4.95 22.21
C GLY A 201 -9.10 -3.56 22.30
N GLU A 202 -10.01 -3.36 23.25
CA GLU A 202 -10.76 -2.10 23.37
C GLU A 202 -9.86 -0.89 23.65
N GLY A 203 -8.81 -1.05 24.49
CA GLY A 203 -7.87 0.02 24.77
C GLY A 203 -7.16 0.53 23.51
N VAL A 204 -6.78 -0.38 22.58
CA VAL A 204 -6.20 0.00 21.30
C VAL A 204 -7.22 0.69 20.40
N GLN A 205 -8.48 0.19 20.36
CA GLN A 205 -9.53 0.84 19.57
C GLN A 205 -9.76 2.29 20.05
N GLN A 206 -9.79 2.54 21.37
CA GLN A 206 -9.92 3.88 21.93
C GLN A 206 -8.71 4.78 21.66
N ALA A 207 -7.49 4.21 21.67
CA ALA A 207 -6.28 4.96 21.31
C ALA A 207 -6.28 5.35 19.83
N LEU A 208 -6.72 4.45 18.94
CA LEU A 208 -6.89 4.73 17.51
C LEU A 208 -7.89 5.86 17.23
N LEU A 209 -8.96 5.98 18.02
CA LEU A 209 -9.95 7.06 17.86
C LEU A 209 -9.28 8.44 17.82
N LYS A 210 -8.33 8.70 18.72
CA LYS A 210 -7.65 10.00 18.82
C LYS A 210 -6.99 10.42 17.52
N ILE A 211 -6.31 9.47 16.86
CA ILE A 211 -5.62 9.78 15.59
C ILE A 211 -6.57 9.80 14.39
N LEU A 212 -7.66 9.03 14.44
CA LEU A 212 -8.68 8.99 13.38
C LEU A 212 -9.54 10.24 13.37
N GLU A 213 -9.83 10.83 14.51
CA GLU A 213 -10.62 12.04 14.68
C GLU A 213 -9.94 13.28 14.12
N GLY A 214 -8.62 13.33 14.14
CA GLY A 214 -7.84 14.46 13.69
C GLY A 214 -7.42 15.36 14.84
N THR A 215 -6.24 15.08 15.41
CA THR A 215 -5.66 15.81 16.53
C THR A 215 -4.19 16.13 16.28
N MET A 216 -3.65 17.05 17.09
CA MET A 216 -2.21 17.30 17.14
C MET A 216 -1.55 16.24 18.01
N VAL A 217 -0.64 15.48 17.45
CA VAL A 217 0.06 14.37 18.12
C VAL A 217 1.56 14.66 18.16
N ASN A 218 2.15 14.51 19.35
CA ASN A 218 3.60 14.65 19.52
C ASN A 218 4.30 13.31 19.31
N VAL A 219 5.16 13.25 18.32
CA VAL A 219 5.83 12.03 17.84
C VAL A 219 7.34 12.14 18.09
N PRO A 220 8.00 11.10 18.63
CA PRO A 220 9.46 11.09 18.77
C PRO A 220 10.13 11.00 17.37
N PRO A 221 11.22 11.77 17.11
CA PRO A 221 11.82 11.86 15.78
C PRO A 221 12.48 10.55 15.29
N GLN A 222 12.93 9.68 16.18
CA GLN A 222 13.67 8.45 15.80
C GLN A 222 12.91 7.15 16.10
N GLY A 223 11.66 7.23 16.55
CA GLY A 223 10.96 6.05 17.06
C GLY A 223 11.56 5.56 18.41
N GLY A 224 10.81 4.73 19.13
CA GLY A 224 11.23 4.20 20.42
C GLY A 224 10.57 4.90 21.61
N ARG A 225 11.09 4.62 22.83
CA ARG A 225 10.52 5.17 24.07
C ARG A 225 10.71 6.68 24.14
N LYS A 226 9.66 7.39 24.56
CA LYS A 226 9.68 8.84 24.78
C LYS A 226 10.68 9.17 25.90
N HIS A 227 11.76 9.89 25.56
CA HIS A 227 12.68 10.48 26.56
C HIS A 227 12.23 11.90 26.91
N PRO A 228 12.29 12.31 28.18
CA PRO A 228 11.83 13.65 28.61
C PRO A 228 12.52 14.81 27.89
N ASP A 229 13.78 14.65 27.52
CA ASP A 229 14.61 15.70 26.91
C ASP A 229 14.58 15.68 25.37
N GLN A 230 13.82 14.78 24.76
CA GLN A 230 13.78 14.65 23.30
C GLN A 230 12.79 15.64 22.68
N LYS A 231 13.27 16.44 21.72
CA LYS A 231 12.40 17.36 20.98
C LYS A 231 11.41 16.58 20.13
N MET A 232 10.12 16.64 20.48
CA MET A 232 9.04 15.99 19.78
C MET A 232 8.67 16.74 18.49
N ILE A 233 8.23 15.98 17.47
CA ILE A 233 7.66 16.52 16.24
C ILE A 233 6.15 16.50 16.39
N THR A 234 5.48 17.64 16.23
CA THR A 234 4.02 17.72 16.27
C THR A 234 3.45 17.46 14.88
N VAL A 235 2.53 16.51 14.76
CA VAL A 235 1.86 16.11 13.52
C VAL A 235 0.36 16.26 13.67
N ASN A 236 -0.27 16.95 12.72
CA ASN A 236 -1.72 17.08 12.66
C ASN A 236 -2.33 15.92 11.86
N THR A 237 -3.13 15.08 12.50
CA THR A 237 -3.73 13.91 11.84
C THR A 237 -5.02 14.21 11.08
N SER A 238 -5.53 15.45 11.10
CA SER A 238 -6.81 15.84 10.45
C SER A 238 -6.81 15.59 8.94
N ASN A 239 -5.66 15.69 8.32
CA ASN A 239 -5.51 15.57 6.86
C ASN A 239 -4.92 14.24 6.40
N ILE A 240 -4.52 13.38 7.32
CA ILE A 240 -4.05 12.02 7.02
C ILE A 240 -5.26 11.13 6.69
N LEU A 241 -5.19 10.40 5.58
CA LEU A 241 -6.21 9.39 5.25
C LEU A 241 -5.87 8.07 5.92
N PHE A 242 -6.78 7.56 6.74
CA PHE A 242 -6.65 6.23 7.33
C PHE A 242 -7.52 5.23 6.57
N ILE A 243 -6.92 4.11 6.22
CA ILE A 243 -7.57 2.96 5.59
C ILE A 243 -7.34 1.77 6.51
N CYS A 244 -8.40 1.22 7.07
CA CYS A 244 -8.35 0.03 7.93
C CYS A 244 -8.70 -1.21 7.11
N GLY A 245 -7.97 -2.30 7.29
CA GLY A 245 -8.25 -3.59 6.67
C GLY A 245 -8.36 -4.71 7.69
N GLY A 246 -9.29 -5.65 7.45
CA GLY A 246 -9.44 -6.83 8.28
C GLY A 246 -10.05 -8.00 7.52
N ALA A 247 -9.76 -9.21 7.96
CA ALA A 247 -10.37 -10.42 7.41
C ALA A 247 -11.81 -10.58 7.91
N PHE A 248 -12.04 -10.29 9.19
CA PHE A 248 -13.33 -10.45 9.87
C PHE A 248 -13.87 -11.87 9.74
N ASP A 249 -12.99 -12.86 9.99
CA ASP A 249 -13.34 -14.28 9.87
C ASP A 249 -14.61 -14.62 10.67
N GLY A 250 -15.60 -15.21 10.00
CA GLY A 250 -16.88 -15.57 10.60
C GLY A 250 -17.94 -14.47 10.65
N ILE A 251 -17.68 -13.28 10.08
CA ILE A 251 -18.67 -12.19 9.99
C ILE A 251 -19.85 -12.59 9.10
N GLU A 252 -19.64 -13.51 8.14
CA GLU A 252 -20.68 -14.02 7.26
C GLU A 252 -21.84 -14.65 8.04
N ARG A 253 -21.54 -15.32 9.16
CA ARG A 253 -22.58 -15.89 10.04
C ARG A 253 -23.45 -14.81 10.66
N LYS A 254 -22.84 -13.66 11.03
CA LYS A 254 -23.55 -12.52 11.60
C LYS A 254 -24.43 -11.85 10.54
N ILE A 255 -23.91 -11.66 9.33
CA ILE A 255 -24.66 -11.15 8.18
C ILE A 255 -25.83 -12.07 7.86
N ALA A 256 -25.60 -13.39 7.73
CA ALA A 256 -26.63 -14.38 7.45
C ALA A 256 -27.74 -14.37 8.52
N ASN A 257 -27.37 -14.31 9.81
CA ASN A 257 -28.34 -14.23 10.90
C ASN A 257 -29.19 -12.96 10.82
N ARG A 258 -28.59 -11.80 10.56
CA ARG A 258 -29.32 -10.54 10.37
C ARG A 258 -30.30 -10.60 9.21
N LEU A 259 -29.89 -11.14 8.08
CA LEU A 259 -30.74 -11.29 6.89
C LEU A 259 -31.90 -12.27 7.14
N ARG A 260 -31.65 -13.37 7.83
CA ARG A 260 -32.70 -14.33 8.21
C ARG A 260 -33.70 -13.75 9.20
N THR A 261 -33.27 -12.96 10.17
CA THR A 261 -34.15 -12.35 11.17
C THR A 261 -35.08 -11.31 10.53
N GLN A 262 -34.66 -10.62 9.48
CA GLN A 262 -35.45 -9.66 8.74
C GLN A 262 -36.56 -10.35 7.91
N THR A 263 -36.38 -11.63 7.53
CA THR A 263 -37.41 -12.39 6.79
C THR A 263 -38.54 -12.95 7.66
N VAL A 264 -38.45 -12.94 8.97
CA VAL A 264 -39.43 -13.50 9.93
C VAL A 264 -40.51 -12.46 10.33
N GLY A 265 -40.73 -11.41 9.59
CA GLY A 265 -41.72 -10.38 9.98
C GLY A 265 -42.81 -10.08 8.99
N TYR A 266 -42.56 -10.11 7.70
CA TYR A 266 -43.51 -9.81 6.65
C TYR A 266 -43.04 -10.39 5.31
N LYS A 267 -43.76 -11.32 4.73
CA LYS A 267 -43.65 -11.65 3.31
C LYS A 267 -44.25 -10.48 2.51
N LEU A 268 -43.49 -9.43 2.30
CA LEU A 268 -43.80 -8.51 1.22
C LEU A 268 -43.54 -9.27 -0.09
N LYS A 269 -44.62 -9.58 -0.81
CA LYS A 269 -44.58 -9.97 -2.21
C LYS A 269 -44.07 -8.77 -3.01
N GLY A 270 -42.77 -8.65 -3.14
CA GLY A 270 -42.06 -7.73 -4.00
C GLY A 270 -40.80 -8.44 -4.49
N ASN A 271 -40.45 -8.24 -5.75
CA ASN A 271 -39.30 -8.77 -6.47
C ASN A 271 -37.96 -8.40 -5.79
N ASP A 272 -37.71 -8.77 -4.55
CA ASP A 272 -36.42 -8.67 -3.91
C ASP A 272 -35.63 -9.90 -4.32
N GLY A 273 -34.59 -9.66 -5.14
CA GLY A 273 -33.70 -10.67 -5.67
C GLY A 273 -33.21 -11.61 -4.57
N GLU A 274 -33.09 -12.87 -4.90
CA GLU A 274 -32.54 -13.90 -4.01
C GLU A 274 -31.21 -13.39 -3.43
N VAL A 275 -31.10 -13.46 -2.09
CA VAL A 275 -29.86 -13.09 -1.38
C VAL A 275 -28.74 -13.99 -1.90
N ASP A 276 -27.69 -13.41 -2.43
CA ASP A 276 -26.50 -14.13 -2.86
C ASP A 276 -25.80 -14.74 -1.64
N MET A 277 -26.12 -16.00 -1.36
CA MET A 277 -25.55 -16.75 -0.24
C MET A 277 -24.07 -17.12 -0.45
N GLN A 278 -23.55 -16.98 -1.68
CA GLN A 278 -22.14 -17.28 -1.98
C GLN A 278 -21.24 -16.11 -1.66
N ASN A 279 -21.78 -14.87 -1.68
CA ASN A 279 -21.03 -13.68 -1.36
C ASN A 279 -21.75 -12.78 -0.35
N LEU A 280 -21.74 -13.19 0.91
CA LEU A 280 -22.40 -12.45 1.99
C LEU A 280 -21.73 -11.12 2.32
N TYR A 281 -20.45 -10.93 1.99
CA TYR A 281 -19.74 -9.65 2.21
C TYR A 281 -20.41 -8.48 1.52
N LYS A 282 -21.10 -8.72 0.41
CA LYS A 282 -21.86 -7.70 -0.34
C LYS A 282 -22.93 -7.00 0.51
N TYR A 283 -23.44 -7.68 1.52
CA TYR A 283 -24.50 -7.19 2.40
C TYR A 283 -23.98 -6.66 3.74
N ILE A 284 -22.65 -6.47 3.88
CA ILE A 284 -22.06 -6.01 5.12
C ILE A 284 -22.53 -4.60 5.49
N THR A 285 -22.79 -4.40 6.78
CA THR A 285 -23.24 -3.13 7.34
C THR A 285 -22.42 -2.76 8.59
N PRO A 286 -22.41 -1.50 9.02
CA PRO A 286 -21.80 -1.09 10.29
C PRO A 286 -22.29 -1.88 11.51
N GLN A 287 -23.57 -2.34 11.48
CA GLN A 287 -24.15 -3.18 12.52
C GLN A 287 -23.42 -4.54 12.66
N ASP A 288 -23.00 -5.12 11.54
CA ASP A 288 -22.27 -6.40 11.54
C ASP A 288 -20.89 -6.23 12.16
N LEU A 289 -20.20 -5.14 11.87
CA LEU A 289 -18.92 -4.78 12.48
C LEU A 289 -19.05 -4.57 14.00
N LYS A 290 -20.10 -3.88 14.44
CA LYS A 290 -20.42 -3.73 15.87
C LYS A 290 -20.66 -5.09 16.53
N SER A 291 -21.46 -5.95 15.90
CA SER A 291 -21.72 -7.29 16.43
C SER A 291 -20.49 -8.19 16.41
N PHE A 292 -19.50 -7.91 15.55
CA PHE A 292 -18.21 -8.60 15.50
C PHE A 292 -17.31 -8.21 16.68
N GLY A 293 -17.41 -6.96 17.20
CA GLY A 293 -16.67 -6.50 18.38
C GLY A 293 -15.92 -5.19 18.20
N LEU A 294 -16.13 -4.47 17.10
CA LEU A 294 -15.64 -3.09 17.00
C LEU A 294 -16.55 -2.14 17.80
N ILE A 295 -15.94 -1.17 18.49
CA ILE A 295 -16.70 -0.17 19.25
C ILE A 295 -17.43 0.78 18.31
N PRO A 296 -18.65 1.22 18.64
CA PRO A 296 -19.45 2.11 17.80
C PRO A 296 -18.75 3.40 17.40
N GLU A 297 -17.96 3.97 18.31
CA GLU A 297 -17.20 5.18 18.11
C GLU A 297 -16.17 5.03 16.98
N LEU A 298 -15.45 3.89 16.97
CA LEU A 298 -14.47 3.58 15.93
C LEU A 298 -15.15 3.41 14.57
N ILE A 299 -16.28 2.70 14.53
CA ILE A 299 -17.08 2.51 13.31
C ILE A 299 -17.56 3.87 12.78
N GLY A 300 -18.00 4.79 13.67
CA GLY A 300 -18.40 6.13 13.31
C GLY A 300 -17.29 6.98 12.66
N ARG A 301 -16.00 6.67 12.94
CA ARG A 301 -14.84 7.34 12.33
C ARG A 301 -14.34 6.65 11.05
N LEU A 302 -14.99 5.57 10.63
CA LEU A 302 -14.72 4.80 9.41
C LEU A 302 -15.99 4.75 8.52
N PRO A 303 -16.51 5.91 8.09
CA PRO A 303 -17.81 5.98 7.42
C PRO A 303 -17.84 5.32 6.04
N VAL A 304 -16.67 5.15 5.40
CA VAL A 304 -16.58 4.47 4.11
C VAL A 304 -16.30 3.00 4.33
N LEU A 305 -17.35 2.18 4.22
CA LEU A 305 -17.27 0.73 4.31
C LEU A 305 -17.24 0.11 2.92
N THR A 306 -16.28 -0.74 2.66
CA THR A 306 -16.21 -1.53 1.42
C THR A 306 -15.78 -2.98 1.73
N TYR A 307 -16.07 -3.86 0.81
CA TYR A 307 -15.75 -5.29 0.91
C TYR A 307 -14.95 -5.75 -0.30
N LEU A 308 -14.22 -6.85 -0.14
CA LEU A 308 -13.55 -7.53 -1.22
C LEU A 308 -14.17 -8.91 -1.40
N ASN A 309 -14.43 -9.25 -2.66
CA ASN A 309 -14.97 -10.57 -3.01
C ASN A 309 -13.93 -11.66 -2.76
N PRO A 310 -14.35 -12.85 -2.32
CA PRO A 310 -13.50 -14.04 -2.36
C PRO A 310 -12.93 -14.26 -3.76
N LEU A 311 -11.72 -14.83 -3.83
CA LEU A 311 -11.07 -15.09 -5.11
C LEU A 311 -11.51 -16.47 -5.62
N ASP A 312 -12.14 -16.49 -6.77
CA ASP A 312 -12.47 -17.72 -7.50
C ASP A 312 -11.26 -18.21 -8.34
N ARG A 313 -11.44 -19.35 -8.99
CA ARG A 313 -10.40 -19.98 -9.83
C ARG A 313 -9.96 -19.08 -10.98
N GLU A 314 -10.90 -18.42 -11.64
CA GLU A 314 -10.62 -17.51 -12.75
C GLU A 314 -9.82 -16.29 -12.28
N ALA A 315 -10.21 -15.68 -11.16
CA ALA A 315 -9.48 -14.56 -10.57
C ALA A 315 -8.04 -14.95 -10.19
N LEU A 316 -7.82 -16.15 -9.61
CA LEU A 316 -6.48 -16.62 -9.28
C LEU A 316 -5.62 -16.84 -10.53
N HIS A 317 -6.17 -17.40 -11.60
CA HIS A 317 -5.50 -17.55 -12.89
C HIS A 317 -5.10 -16.18 -13.46
N ASN A 318 -6.04 -15.24 -13.48
CA ASN A 318 -5.79 -13.90 -14.00
C ASN A 318 -4.77 -13.13 -13.15
N ILE A 319 -4.73 -13.33 -11.81
CA ILE A 319 -3.71 -12.76 -10.92
C ILE A 319 -2.30 -13.23 -11.29
N LEU A 320 -2.12 -14.45 -11.77
CA LEU A 320 -0.82 -14.97 -12.22
C LEU A 320 -0.33 -14.28 -13.49
N THR A 321 -1.22 -13.91 -14.41
CA THR A 321 -0.90 -13.57 -15.80
C THR A 321 -1.08 -12.10 -16.15
N GLU A 322 -2.20 -11.47 -15.77
CA GLU A 322 -2.63 -10.19 -16.32
C GLU A 322 -1.95 -8.95 -15.69
N PRO A 323 -1.86 -8.80 -14.34
CA PRO A 323 -1.36 -7.58 -13.74
C PRO A 323 -0.02 -7.13 -14.30
N LYS A 324 0.25 -5.82 -14.31
CA LYS A 324 1.56 -5.29 -14.71
C LYS A 324 2.70 -5.96 -13.97
N ASN A 325 2.50 -6.26 -12.68
CA ASN A 325 3.46 -6.93 -11.80
C ASN A 325 3.01 -8.36 -11.47
N SER A 326 2.42 -9.09 -12.44
CA SER A 326 2.03 -10.48 -12.20
C SER A 326 3.25 -11.35 -11.89
N LEU A 327 3.05 -12.41 -11.10
CA LEU A 327 4.16 -13.28 -10.66
C LEU A 327 4.93 -13.84 -11.84
N LEU A 328 4.26 -14.30 -12.89
CA LEU A 328 4.92 -14.84 -14.09
C LEU A 328 5.78 -13.79 -14.81
N LYS A 329 5.29 -12.55 -14.92
CA LYS A 329 6.06 -11.45 -15.53
C LYS A 329 7.31 -11.12 -14.70
N GLN A 330 7.21 -11.21 -13.36
CA GLN A 330 8.37 -11.01 -12.48
C GLN A 330 9.42 -12.10 -12.71
N TYR A 331 9.03 -13.39 -12.74
CA TYR A 331 9.96 -14.49 -13.02
C TYR A 331 10.57 -14.38 -14.43
N LYS A 332 9.75 -14.12 -15.46
CA LYS A 332 10.25 -13.90 -16.82
C LYS A 332 11.29 -12.80 -16.87
N LYS A 333 11.07 -11.70 -16.15
CA LYS A 333 12.01 -10.57 -16.08
C LYS A 333 13.30 -10.91 -15.36
N LEU A 334 13.24 -11.70 -14.27
CA LEU A 334 14.42 -12.18 -13.55
C LEU A 334 15.31 -13.02 -14.45
N PHE A 335 14.73 -13.98 -15.19
CA PHE A 335 15.47 -14.83 -16.12
C PHE A 335 15.99 -14.07 -17.35
N GLU A 336 15.26 -13.04 -17.81
CA GLU A 336 15.70 -12.15 -18.89
C GLU A 336 16.99 -11.41 -18.51
N TYR A 337 17.18 -11.01 -17.25
CA TYR A 337 18.44 -10.39 -16.80
C TYR A 337 19.64 -11.34 -16.88
N GLU A 338 19.41 -12.64 -16.79
CA GLU A 338 20.43 -13.69 -16.99
C GLU A 338 20.54 -14.13 -18.45
N GLY A 339 19.83 -13.46 -19.39
CA GLY A 339 19.83 -13.80 -20.80
C GLY A 339 19.05 -15.06 -21.16
N VAL A 340 18.22 -15.56 -20.25
CA VAL A 340 17.43 -16.79 -20.40
C VAL A 340 15.96 -16.44 -20.70
N LYS A 341 15.38 -16.99 -21.75
CA LYS A 341 13.96 -16.90 -22.03
C LYS A 341 13.19 -17.94 -21.23
N LEU A 342 12.36 -17.49 -20.29
CA LEU A 342 11.50 -18.35 -19.47
C LEU A 342 10.07 -18.40 -20.06
N ASP A 343 9.57 -19.61 -20.27
CA ASP A 343 8.19 -19.86 -20.66
C ASP A 343 7.55 -20.89 -19.70
N PHE A 344 6.22 -20.85 -19.58
CA PHE A 344 5.42 -21.78 -18.77
C PHE A 344 4.36 -22.41 -19.67
N ASP A 345 4.16 -23.72 -19.55
CA ASP A 345 3.04 -24.39 -20.19
C ASP A 345 1.73 -24.02 -19.48
N GLU A 346 0.62 -23.96 -20.20
CA GLU A 346 -0.70 -23.60 -19.66
C GLU A 346 -1.14 -24.53 -18.53
N ASP A 347 -0.88 -25.84 -18.68
CA ASP A 347 -1.17 -26.85 -17.66
C ASP A 347 -0.44 -26.59 -16.32
N VAL A 348 0.70 -25.89 -16.33
CA VAL A 348 1.41 -25.47 -15.10
C VAL A 348 0.64 -24.40 -14.37
N LEU A 349 0.04 -23.46 -15.10
CA LEU A 349 -0.75 -22.38 -14.51
C LEU A 349 -1.99 -22.95 -13.83
N GLU A 350 -2.70 -23.85 -14.51
CA GLU A 350 -3.84 -24.57 -13.98
C GLU A 350 -3.44 -25.35 -12.71
N PHE A 351 -2.32 -26.07 -12.74
CA PHE A 351 -1.80 -26.78 -11.57
C PHE A 351 -1.52 -25.87 -10.37
N ILE A 352 -0.92 -24.68 -10.60
CA ILE A 352 -0.63 -23.70 -9.54
C ILE A 352 -1.94 -23.19 -8.94
N VAL A 353 -2.94 -22.87 -9.77
CA VAL A 353 -4.27 -22.40 -9.33
C VAL A 353 -4.98 -23.48 -8.52
N ASP A 354 -5.02 -24.72 -9.02
CA ASP A 354 -5.65 -25.85 -8.34
C ASP A 354 -5.04 -26.08 -6.95
N LYS A 355 -3.71 -25.99 -6.83
CA LYS A 355 -3.03 -26.11 -5.55
C LYS A 355 -3.31 -24.93 -4.62
N ALA A 356 -3.41 -23.70 -5.13
CA ALA A 356 -3.76 -22.54 -4.33
C ALA A 356 -5.18 -22.63 -3.77
N MET A 357 -6.12 -23.14 -4.57
CA MET A 357 -7.51 -23.43 -4.14
C MET A 357 -7.57 -24.55 -3.11
N GLU A 358 -6.85 -25.66 -3.35
CA GLU A 358 -6.79 -26.81 -2.44
C GLU A 358 -6.32 -26.40 -1.03
N PHE A 359 -5.34 -25.51 -0.95
CA PHE A 359 -4.78 -25.04 0.34
C PHE A 359 -5.51 -23.82 0.92
N LYS A 360 -6.51 -23.26 0.24
CA LYS A 360 -7.25 -22.05 0.66
C LYS A 360 -6.36 -20.87 1.03
N LEU A 361 -5.25 -20.70 0.32
CA LEU A 361 -4.23 -19.68 0.64
C LEU A 361 -4.49 -18.35 -0.09
N GLY A 362 -5.52 -18.28 -0.94
CA GLY A 362 -5.79 -17.10 -1.77
C GLY A 362 -4.60 -16.73 -2.66
N ALA A 363 -4.48 -15.47 -3.03
CA ALA A 363 -3.37 -15.02 -3.89
C ALA A 363 -1.97 -15.15 -3.26
N ARG A 364 -1.85 -15.19 -1.92
CA ARG A 364 -0.56 -15.44 -1.24
C ARG A 364 -0.03 -16.84 -1.55
N GLY A 365 -0.93 -17.83 -1.65
CA GLY A 365 -0.56 -19.21 -2.00
C GLY A 365 0.04 -19.35 -3.39
N LEU A 366 -0.43 -18.57 -4.36
CA LEU A 366 0.14 -18.56 -5.71
C LEU A 366 1.64 -18.27 -5.67
N ARG A 367 2.06 -17.28 -4.87
CA ARG A 367 3.47 -16.92 -4.74
C ARG A 367 4.30 -18.06 -4.15
N SER A 368 3.85 -18.63 -3.03
CA SER A 368 4.57 -19.73 -2.36
C SER A 368 4.69 -20.96 -3.25
N ILE A 369 3.65 -21.29 -4.03
CA ILE A 369 3.67 -22.41 -4.95
C ILE A 369 4.63 -22.13 -6.13
N CYS A 370 4.55 -20.94 -6.74
CA CYS A 370 5.48 -20.54 -7.78
C CYS A 370 6.95 -20.58 -7.29
N GLU A 371 7.20 -20.10 -6.06
CA GLU A 371 8.53 -20.08 -5.46
C GLU A 371 9.08 -21.50 -5.26
N ALA A 372 8.23 -22.42 -4.76
CA ALA A 372 8.61 -23.83 -4.62
C ALA A 372 8.96 -24.52 -5.96
N ILE A 373 8.27 -24.15 -7.04
CA ILE A 373 8.55 -24.68 -8.38
C ILE A 373 9.83 -24.08 -8.95
N MET A 374 10.09 -22.79 -8.72
CA MET A 374 11.12 -22.02 -9.41
C MET A 374 12.47 -21.98 -8.68
N ILE A 375 12.53 -22.31 -7.38
CA ILE A 375 13.73 -22.13 -6.56
C ILE A 375 14.95 -22.82 -7.14
N ASP A 376 14.81 -24.09 -7.57
CA ASP A 376 15.93 -24.86 -8.13
C ASP A 376 16.37 -24.28 -9.48
N ALA A 377 15.43 -23.87 -10.32
CA ALA A 377 15.75 -23.22 -11.57
C ALA A 377 16.50 -21.90 -11.36
N MET A 378 16.05 -21.07 -10.42
CA MET A 378 16.74 -19.81 -10.09
C MET A 378 18.13 -20.04 -9.49
N PHE A 379 18.37 -21.14 -8.79
CA PHE A 379 19.68 -21.49 -8.24
C PHE A 379 20.65 -21.99 -9.31
N GLU A 380 20.17 -22.84 -10.24
CA GLU A 380 21.03 -23.51 -11.21
C GLU A 380 21.37 -22.68 -12.45
N PHE A 381 20.37 -21.96 -12.99
CA PHE A 381 20.48 -21.33 -14.30
C PHE A 381 21.51 -20.19 -14.39
N PRO A 382 21.73 -19.34 -13.40
CA PRO A 382 22.77 -18.33 -13.45
C PRO A 382 24.18 -18.89 -13.64
N SER A 383 24.39 -20.16 -13.24
CA SER A 383 25.67 -20.86 -13.40
C SER A 383 25.83 -21.57 -14.76
N LYS A 384 24.75 -21.72 -15.54
CA LYS A 384 24.73 -22.43 -16.83
C LYS A 384 24.91 -21.44 -17.99
N LYS A 385 26.17 -21.22 -18.43
CA LYS A 385 26.52 -20.23 -19.48
C LYS A 385 25.85 -20.44 -20.86
N ASP A 386 25.38 -21.67 -21.16
CA ASP A 386 24.84 -22.02 -22.48
C ASP A 386 23.32 -22.12 -22.56
N ALA A 387 22.61 -21.97 -21.44
CA ALA A 387 21.16 -22.13 -21.39
C ALA A 387 20.46 -20.82 -21.79
N LYS A 388 19.96 -20.75 -23.03
CA LYS A 388 19.23 -19.59 -23.56
C LYS A 388 17.71 -19.66 -23.39
N LYS A 389 17.16 -20.81 -23.09
CA LYS A 389 15.72 -21.02 -22.92
C LYS A 389 15.42 -22.03 -21.83
N LEU A 390 14.43 -21.73 -21.01
CA LEU A 390 13.84 -22.63 -20.01
C LEU A 390 12.34 -22.69 -20.22
N ASN A 391 11.79 -23.91 -20.38
CA ASN A 391 10.35 -24.13 -20.36
C ASN A 391 9.97 -24.94 -19.13
N ILE A 392 9.04 -24.43 -18.33
CA ILE A 392 8.52 -25.12 -17.16
C ILE A 392 7.34 -25.97 -17.62
N THR A 393 7.52 -27.29 -17.57
CA THR A 393 6.50 -28.28 -17.90
C THR A 393 5.74 -28.74 -16.66
N LEU A 394 4.56 -29.33 -16.86
CA LEU A 394 3.73 -29.84 -15.76
C LEU A 394 4.47 -30.89 -14.91
N ASP A 395 5.23 -31.80 -15.54
CA ASP A 395 5.99 -32.83 -14.83
C ASP A 395 7.07 -32.21 -13.93
N TYR A 396 7.79 -31.20 -14.46
CA TYR A 396 8.75 -30.44 -13.66
C TYR A 396 8.08 -29.77 -12.47
N ALA A 397 6.95 -29.08 -12.71
CA ALA A 397 6.23 -28.38 -11.65
C ALA A 397 5.73 -29.33 -10.54
N ARG A 398 5.20 -30.50 -10.92
CA ARG A 398 4.77 -31.54 -9.97
C ARG A 398 5.92 -32.08 -9.16
N GLU A 399 7.04 -32.46 -9.82
CA GLU A 399 8.22 -32.97 -9.15
C GLU A 399 8.76 -32.01 -8.09
N LYS A 400 8.91 -30.72 -8.46
CA LYS A 400 9.45 -29.70 -7.56
C LYS A 400 8.48 -29.38 -6.42
N PHE A 401 7.21 -29.29 -6.70
CA PHE A 401 6.18 -29.07 -5.68
C PHE A 401 6.13 -30.24 -4.68
N GLU A 402 6.21 -31.50 -5.14
CA GLU A 402 6.19 -32.67 -4.26
C GLU A 402 7.40 -32.77 -3.34
N LYS A 403 8.56 -32.29 -3.78
CA LYS A 403 9.78 -32.21 -2.98
C LYS A 403 9.75 -31.07 -1.96
N SER A 404 8.84 -30.11 -2.12
CA SER A 404 8.73 -28.96 -1.23
C SER A 404 8.00 -29.31 0.08
N ASP A 405 8.33 -28.57 1.16
CA ASP A 405 7.65 -28.69 2.46
C ASP A 405 6.20 -28.19 2.44
N LEU A 406 5.76 -27.53 1.35
CA LEU A 406 4.37 -27.05 1.20
C LEU A 406 3.35 -28.18 1.25
N LYS A 407 3.74 -29.41 0.90
CA LYS A 407 2.89 -30.60 1.06
C LYS A 407 2.43 -30.83 2.51
N LYS A 408 3.23 -30.38 3.48
CA LYS A 408 2.92 -30.49 4.92
C LYS A 408 1.85 -29.52 5.40
N LEU A 409 1.54 -28.44 4.63
CA LEU A 409 0.48 -27.49 4.94
C LEU A 409 -0.94 -28.07 4.81
N LYS A 410 -1.07 -29.29 4.30
CA LYS A 410 -2.34 -30.03 4.20
C LYS A 410 -2.93 -30.47 5.56
N VAL A 411 -2.25 -30.20 6.67
CA VAL A 411 -2.52 -30.80 7.99
C VAL A 411 -2.86 -29.74 9.06
N ALA A 412 -3.36 -28.57 8.67
CA ALA A 412 -3.83 -27.59 9.63
C ALA A 412 -5.31 -27.24 9.39
#